data_5e0fd797eb8c255cf5e72d969a136305
#
_entry.id   5e0fd797eb8c255cf5e72d969a136305
#
_cell.length_a   1.000
_cell.length_b   1.000
_cell.length_c   1.000
_cell.angle_alpha   90.00
_cell.angle_beta   90.00
_cell.angle_gamma   90.00
#
_symmetry.space_group_name_H-M   'P 1'
#
loop_
_entity.id
_entity.type
_entity.pdbx_description
1 polymer ?
#
loop_
_entity_poly.entity_id
_entity_poly.type
_entity_poly.pdbx_seq_one_letter_code
_entity_poly.pdbx_strand_id
1 'polypeptide(L)'
;QGILDGSHGYDYVLFIHDDLEIHDHFLCAKLAKAHETYDIVGLAGAQSQDYSLNVPPVWHLSKKHIGHGRGIVSHLIPKGFQNSSETYVNSAFFGPTPGKVVVIDGLFMSFKMSSVKNSPILFNSKYTFHHYDMAMCINAYDCGLDVGVWPIYCVHYGLGEFDNDPLWRTLSVEFKKDYGTRKLQVR
;
A
#
# COMPACT_ATOMS: atom_id res chain seq x y z
N GLN A 1 8.50 -12.85 -1.42
CA GLN A 1 8.87 -13.39 -0.08
C GLN A 1 10.36 -13.74 -0.01
N GLY A 2 10.95 -14.39 -1.02
CA GLY A 2 12.37 -14.80 -0.98
C GLY A 2 13.38 -13.68 -0.70
N ILE A 3 13.08 -12.43 -1.09
CA ILE A 3 13.91 -11.26 -0.75
C ILE A 3 13.78 -10.92 0.73
N LEU A 4 12.62 -11.14 1.34
CA LEU A 4 12.34 -10.83 2.75
C LEU A 4 12.83 -11.91 3.73
N ASP A 5 13.45 -12.98 3.25
CA ASP A 5 14.04 -14.03 4.11
C ASP A 5 15.34 -13.60 4.81
N GLY A 6 15.86 -12.42 4.47
CA GLY A 6 17.02 -11.81 5.11
C GLY A 6 18.37 -12.34 4.61
N SER A 7 18.42 -13.16 3.56
CA SER A 7 19.65 -13.74 3.04
C SER A 7 20.62 -12.71 2.42
N HIS A 8 20.14 -11.51 2.10
CA HIS A 8 20.88 -10.49 1.32
C HIS A 8 21.61 -9.43 2.16
N GLY A 9 21.43 -9.41 3.49
CA GLY A 9 22.12 -8.47 4.38
C GLY A 9 21.74 -6.99 4.26
N TYR A 10 20.59 -6.68 3.65
CA TYR A 10 20.06 -5.32 3.58
C TYR A 10 19.33 -4.94 4.87
N ASP A 11 19.40 -3.67 5.27
CA ASP A 11 18.63 -3.11 6.39
C ASP A 11 17.16 -2.90 6.01
N TYR A 12 16.94 -2.45 4.77
CA TYR A 12 15.61 -2.17 4.22
C TYR A 12 15.48 -2.71 2.81
N VAL A 13 14.27 -3.14 2.46
CA VAL A 13 13.88 -3.53 1.10
C VAL A 13 12.69 -2.70 0.69
N LEU A 14 12.74 -2.12 -0.51
CA LEU A 14 11.68 -1.30 -1.08
C LEU A 14 11.14 -1.97 -2.34
N PHE A 15 9.83 -2.24 -2.36
CA PHE A 15 9.06 -2.62 -3.55
C PHE A 15 8.30 -1.41 -4.06
N ILE A 16 8.40 -1.14 -5.34
CA ILE A 16 7.67 -0.07 -6.02
C ILE A 16 7.02 -0.59 -7.30
N HIS A 17 5.95 0.05 -7.73
CA HIS A 17 5.42 -0.16 -9.08
C HIS A 17 6.42 0.36 -10.11
N ASP A 18 6.43 -0.23 -11.29
CA ASP A 18 7.32 0.14 -12.40
C ASP A 18 6.93 1.49 -13.06
N ASP A 19 5.71 1.97 -12.80
CA ASP A 19 5.18 3.27 -13.21
C ASP A 19 5.21 4.32 -12.07
N LEU A 20 6.06 4.14 -11.04
CA LEU A 20 6.27 5.09 -9.95
C LEU A 20 7.65 5.76 -10.06
N GLU A 21 7.68 7.07 -10.16
CA GLU A 21 8.90 7.89 -10.05
C GLU A 21 9.08 8.45 -8.64
N ILE A 22 10.30 8.30 -8.09
CA ILE A 22 10.68 8.86 -6.79
C ILE A 22 11.36 10.20 -7.01
N HIS A 23 10.74 11.28 -6.55
CA HIS A 23 11.25 12.64 -6.63
C HIS A 23 11.79 13.16 -5.29
N ASP A 24 11.82 12.32 -4.27
CA ASP A 24 12.27 12.70 -2.93
C ASP A 24 13.79 12.54 -2.79
N HIS A 25 14.51 13.65 -2.77
CA HIS A 25 15.97 13.65 -2.61
C HIS A 25 16.44 13.13 -1.23
N PHE A 26 15.54 13.07 -0.25
CA PHE A 26 15.84 12.59 1.10
C PHE A 26 15.28 11.20 1.39
N LEU A 27 14.98 10.41 0.35
CA LEU A 27 14.36 9.09 0.47
C LEU A 27 15.00 8.22 1.55
N CYS A 28 16.31 8.01 1.48
CA CYS A 28 17.01 7.13 2.43
C CYS A 28 16.91 7.63 3.88
N ALA A 29 17.07 8.95 4.09
CA ALA A 29 16.95 9.54 5.43
C ALA A 29 15.50 9.46 5.96
N LYS A 30 14.51 9.68 5.10
CA LYS A 30 13.09 9.56 5.44
C LYS A 30 12.70 8.12 5.74
N LEU A 31 13.18 7.14 4.98
CA LEU A 31 12.93 5.72 5.26
C LEU A 31 13.59 5.28 6.56
N ALA A 32 14.86 5.67 6.80
CA ALA A 32 15.53 5.39 8.07
C ALA A 32 14.73 5.95 9.25
N LYS A 33 14.25 7.20 9.13
CA LYS A 33 13.43 7.83 10.19
C LYS A 33 12.07 7.15 10.36
N ALA A 34 11.40 6.79 9.28
CA ALA A 34 10.12 6.09 9.33
C ALA A 34 10.26 4.71 10.02
N HIS A 35 11.34 4.00 9.73
CA HIS A 35 11.63 2.68 10.29
C HIS A 35 12.15 2.70 11.74
N GLU A 36 12.33 3.87 12.36
CA GLU A 36 12.45 3.97 13.82
C GLU A 36 11.11 3.61 14.51
N THR A 37 9.97 3.81 13.81
CA THR A 37 8.62 3.65 14.37
C THR A 37 7.86 2.49 13.73
N TYR A 38 8.03 2.27 12.42
CA TYR A 38 7.23 1.30 11.65
C TYR A 38 8.11 0.20 11.07
N ASP A 39 7.58 -1.02 11.05
CA ASP A 39 8.21 -2.18 10.42
C ASP A 39 7.99 -2.17 8.90
N ILE A 40 6.84 -1.66 8.47
CA ILE A 40 6.45 -1.53 7.06
C ILE A 40 5.93 -0.11 6.82
N VAL A 41 6.40 0.51 5.72
CA VAL A 41 6.11 1.92 5.39
C VAL A 41 5.58 2.02 3.97
N GLY A 42 4.43 2.71 3.81
CA GLY A 42 3.83 3.06 2.53
C GLY A 42 3.66 4.57 2.35
N LEU A 43 3.06 4.99 1.22
CA LEU A 43 2.71 6.39 0.94
C LEU A 43 1.31 6.75 1.38
N ALA A 44 0.38 5.81 1.21
CA ALA A 44 -1.04 5.98 1.53
C ALA A 44 -1.64 4.69 2.07
N GLY A 45 -2.67 4.81 2.90
CA GLY A 45 -3.32 3.67 3.52
C GLY A 45 -4.48 4.08 4.43
N ALA A 46 -4.99 3.14 5.23
CA ALA A 46 -6.10 3.37 6.14
C ALA A 46 -5.84 2.82 7.55
N GLN A 47 -6.37 3.52 8.55
CA GLN A 47 -6.27 3.14 9.98
C GLN A 47 -7.24 2.02 10.38
N SER A 48 -8.22 1.75 9.56
CA SER A 48 -9.17 0.64 9.75
C SER A 48 -9.61 0.07 8.42
N GLN A 49 -9.89 -1.22 8.40
CA GLN A 49 -10.43 -1.92 7.24
C GLN A 49 -11.38 -3.03 7.69
N ASP A 50 -12.59 -3.02 7.14
CA ASP A 50 -13.61 -4.05 7.38
C ASP A 50 -13.90 -4.80 6.08
N TYR A 51 -13.31 -5.97 5.93
CA TYR A 51 -13.50 -6.82 4.75
C TYR A 51 -14.84 -7.58 4.78
N SER A 52 -15.60 -7.55 5.89
CA SER A 52 -16.93 -8.16 5.99
C SER A 52 -18.01 -7.36 5.26
N LEU A 53 -17.75 -6.11 4.91
CA LEU A 53 -18.69 -5.27 4.17
C LEU A 53 -18.89 -5.82 2.76
N ASN A 54 -20.13 -5.74 2.27
CA ASN A 54 -20.47 -6.16 0.90
C ASN A 54 -20.08 -5.09 -0.14
N VAL A 55 -18.80 -4.76 -0.17
CA VAL A 55 -18.16 -3.83 -1.10
C VAL A 55 -16.91 -4.50 -1.66
N PRO A 56 -16.43 -4.09 -2.85
CA PRO A 56 -15.15 -4.58 -3.35
C PRO A 56 -14.03 -4.38 -2.31
N PRO A 57 -13.05 -5.28 -2.26
CA PRO A 57 -11.93 -5.18 -1.32
C PRO A 57 -10.94 -4.10 -1.80
N VAL A 58 -11.24 -2.85 -1.50
CA VAL A 58 -10.41 -1.68 -1.75
C VAL A 58 -10.34 -0.82 -0.49
N TRP A 59 -9.17 -0.31 -0.15
CA TRP A 59 -8.98 0.40 1.12
C TRP A 59 -9.49 1.85 1.10
N HIS A 60 -9.62 2.48 -0.08
CA HIS A 60 -9.90 3.92 -0.22
C HIS A 60 -11.33 4.26 -0.67
N LEU A 61 -12.13 3.31 -1.15
CA LEU A 61 -13.46 3.58 -1.70
C LEU A 61 -14.61 3.53 -0.69
N SER A 62 -14.39 3.08 0.52
CA SER A 62 -15.47 2.96 1.48
C SER A 62 -15.82 4.32 2.09
N LYS A 63 -17.01 4.84 1.81
CA LYS A 63 -17.55 6.06 2.45
C LYS A 63 -17.62 5.96 3.99
N LYS A 64 -17.62 4.74 4.55
CA LYS A 64 -17.59 4.51 6.00
C LYS A 64 -16.20 4.77 6.61
N HIS A 65 -15.17 4.88 5.78
CA HIS A 65 -13.79 5.13 6.21
C HIS A 65 -13.33 6.57 5.97
N ILE A 66 -14.26 7.50 5.65
CA ILE A 66 -13.95 8.92 5.57
C ILE A 66 -13.34 9.35 6.92
N GLY A 67 -12.12 9.92 6.85
CA GLY A 67 -11.35 10.32 8.03
C GLY A 67 -10.37 9.27 8.57
N HIS A 68 -10.43 8.02 8.11
CA HIS A 68 -9.49 6.97 8.48
C HIS A 68 -8.32 6.80 7.50
N GLY A 69 -8.38 7.45 6.34
CA GLY A 69 -7.26 7.47 5.38
C GLY A 69 -6.07 8.25 5.92
N ARG A 70 -4.88 7.89 5.46
CA ARG A 70 -3.59 8.55 5.76
C ARG A 70 -2.74 8.59 4.51
N GLY A 71 -1.93 9.66 4.39
CA GLY A 71 -0.94 9.76 3.33
C GLY A 71 -1.38 10.58 2.13
N ILE A 72 -0.49 10.66 1.14
CA ILE A 72 -0.64 11.42 -0.08
C ILE A 72 0.04 10.69 -1.23
N VAL A 73 -0.60 10.67 -2.40
CA VAL A 73 -0.02 10.16 -3.65
C VAL A 73 -0.24 11.17 -4.75
N SER A 74 0.82 11.49 -5.48
CA SER A 74 0.74 12.34 -6.66
C SER A 74 0.64 11.49 -7.92
N HIS A 75 -0.29 11.84 -8.80
CA HIS A 75 -0.52 11.14 -10.08
C HIS A 75 -0.27 12.09 -11.24
N LEU A 76 0.34 11.59 -12.31
CA LEU A 76 0.43 12.30 -13.56
C LEU A 76 -0.84 12.05 -14.38
N ILE A 77 -1.62 13.10 -14.59
CA ILE A 77 -2.90 13.02 -15.29
C ILE A 77 -2.82 13.77 -16.62
N PRO A 78 -3.24 13.17 -17.76
CA PRO A 78 -3.38 13.90 -19.00
C PRO A 78 -4.37 15.06 -18.86
N LYS A 79 -3.99 16.25 -19.37
CA LYS A 79 -4.84 17.44 -19.32
C LYS A 79 -5.86 17.39 -20.48
N GLY A 80 -7.09 17.06 -20.13
CA GLY A 80 -8.22 17.07 -21.07
C GLY A 80 -8.48 15.74 -21.79
N PHE A 81 -9.75 15.53 -22.08
CA PHE A 81 -10.23 14.41 -22.88
C PHE A 81 -9.71 14.53 -24.33
N GLN A 82 -9.02 13.51 -24.82
CA GLN A 82 -8.71 13.25 -26.24
C GLN A 82 -7.96 14.38 -26.98
N ASN A 83 -6.63 14.28 -27.07
CA ASN A 83 -5.68 15.03 -27.90
C ASN A 83 -4.82 16.13 -27.25
N SER A 84 -4.77 16.26 -25.94
CA SER A 84 -3.78 17.14 -25.32
C SER A 84 -2.52 16.35 -24.94
N SER A 85 -1.34 16.79 -25.44
CA SER A 85 -0.03 16.30 -24.97
C SER A 85 0.35 16.88 -23.59
N GLU A 86 -0.49 17.74 -23.03
CA GLU A 86 -0.25 18.33 -21.72
C GLU A 86 -0.65 17.40 -20.60
N THR A 87 0.20 17.26 -19.61
CA THR A 87 -0.05 16.52 -18.37
C THR A 87 0.10 17.46 -17.18
N TYR A 88 -0.55 17.12 -16.08
CA TYR A 88 -0.37 17.82 -14.81
C TYR A 88 -0.29 16.82 -13.66
N VAL A 89 0.41 17.22 -12.59
CA VAL A 89 0.46 16.42 -11.36
C VAL A 89 -0.76 16.76 -10.49
N ASN A 90 -1.54 15.75 -10.17
CA ASN A 90 -2.65 15.82 -9.23
C ASN A 90 -2.32 15.01 -7.97
N SER A 91 -2.44 15.63 -6.80
CA SER A 91 -2.16 14.95 -5.53
C SER A 91 -3.45 14.54 -4.85
N ALA A 92 -3.63 13.24 -4.66
CA ALA A 92 -4.69 12.65 -3.86
C ALA A 92 -4.28 12.67 -2.38
N PHE A 93 -4.96 13.46 -1.58
CA PHE A 93 -4.77 13.54 -0.14
C PHE A 93 -5.79 12.65 0.58
N PHE A 94 -5.32 11.61 1.24
CA PHE A 94 -6.14 10.68 2.01
C PHE A 94 -6.25 11.03 3.48
N GLY A 95 -5.32 11.80 4.02
CA GLY A 95 -5.31 12.26 5.40
C GLY A 95 -3.91 12.57 5.92
N PRO A 96 -3.79 13.01 7.19
CA PRO A 96 -2.50 13.40 7.76
C PRO A 96 -1.44 12.30 7.68
N THR A 97 -0.18 12.73 7.45
CA THR A 97 0.99 11.88 7.42
C THR A 97 2.17 12.58 8.13
N PRO A 98 3.07 11.89 8.85
CA PRO A 98 3.11 10.45 9.05
C PRO A 98 1.95 9.92 9.91
N GLY A 99 1.67 8.61 9.80
CA GLY A 99 0.61 8.01 10.60
C GLY A 99 0.59 6.48 10.57
N LYS A 100 0.18 5.88 11.69
CA LYS A 100 -0.05 4.43 11.79
C LYS A 100 -1.28 4.03 11.00
N VAL A 101 -1.19 2.91 10.28
CA VAL A 101 -2.27 2.35 9.46
C VAL A 101 -2.32 0.83 9.61
N VAL A 102 -3.36 0.19 9.10
CA VAL A 102 -3.49 -1.28 9.06
C VAL A 102 -3.44 -1.82 7.63
N VAL A 103 -3.52 -0.94 6.66
CA VAL A 103 -3.39 -1.28 5.24
C VAL A 103 -2.69 -0.14 4.52
N ILE A 104 -1.80 -0.47 3.59
CA ILE A 104 -1.14 0.46 2.68
C ILE A 104 -1.42 0.06 1.23
N ASP A 105 -1.29 1.01 0.33
CA ASP A 105 -1.31 0.79 -1.10
C ASP A 105 -0.02 0.12 -1.57
N GLY A 106 -0.13 -0.84 -2.47
CA GLY A 106 0.98 -1.63 -2.98
C GLY A 106 1.98 -0.89 -3.85
N LEU A 107 1.64 0.33 -4.28
CA LEU A 107 2.50 1.11 -5.19
C LEU A 107 3.90 1.42 -4.62
N PHE A 108 4.01 1.46 -3.29
CA PHE A 108 5.27 1.71 -2.57
C PHE A 108 5.22 1.01 -1.21
N MET A 109 6.09 0.03 -1.00
CA MET A 109 6.15 -0.73 0.25
C MET A 109 7.60 -0.93 0.69
N SER A 110 8.01 -0.25 1.76
CA SER A 110 9.32 -0.41 2.37
C SER A 110 9.24 -1.30 3.61
N PHE A 111 10.16 -2.25 3.73
CA PHE A 111 10.23 -3.23 4.81
C PHE A 111 11.51 -3.10 5.60
N LYS A 112 11.42 -3.06 6.94
CA LYS A 112 12.56 -3.14 7.84
C LYS A 112 12.96 -4.61 8.02
N MET A 113 14.11 -4.99 7.48
CA MET A 113 14.53 -6.38 7.43
C MET A 113 14.72 -7.03 8.79
N SER A 114 15.18 -6.27 9.80
CA SER A 114 15.31 -6.79 11.18
C SER A 114 13.96 -7.23 11.79
N SER A 115 12.85 -6.63 11.35
CA SER A 115 11.50 -6.97 11.82
C SER A 115 10.85 -8.09 11.01
N VAL A 116 11.06 -8.12 9.69
CA VAL A 116 10.29 -9.02 8.80
C VAL A 116 10.98 -10.34 8.46
N LYS A 117 12.31 -10.43 8.58
CA LYS A 117 13.09 -11.65 8.23
C LYS A 117 12.71 -12.90 8.99
N ASN A 118 12.19 -12.74 10.22
CA ASN A 118 11.74 -13.85 11.08
C ASN A 118 10.22 -14.00 11.09
N SER A 119 9.51 -13.18 10.32
CA SER A 119 8.05 -13.26 10.21
C SER A 119 7.65 -14.43 9.31
N PRO A 120 6.48 -15.03 9.53
CA PRO A 120 5.89 -15.96 8.57
C PRO A 120 5.74 -15.30 7.20
N ILE A 121 5.40 -16.10 6.19
CA ILE A 121 5.21 -15.62 4.82
C ILE A 121 4.21 -14.45 4.80
N LEU A 122 4.70 -13.24 4.49
CA LEU A 122 3.85 -12.03 4.39
C LEU A 122 3.06 -12.02 3.09
N PHE A 123 3.72 -12.31 1.95
CA PHE A 123 3.08 -12.33 0.64
C PHE A 123 2.43 -13.67 0.36
N ASN A 124 1.12 -13.65 0.10
CA ASN A 124 0.37 -14.85 -0.31
C ASN A 124 0.46 -15.00 -1.83
N SER A 125 1.06 -16.10 -2.31
CA SER A 125 1.28 -16.40 -3.73
C SER A 125 -0.01 -16.50 -4.58
N LYS A 126 -1.16 -16.64 -3.94
CA LYS A 126 -2.47 -16.59 -4.61
C LYS A 126 -2.79 -15.20 -5.19
N TYR A 127 -2.27 -14.14 -4.57
CA TYR A 127 -2.50 -12.76 -4.97
C TYR A 127 -1.23 -12.20 -5.63
N THR A 128 -1.08 -12.43 -6.93
CA THR A 128 0.16 -12.13 -7.67
C THR A 128 0.22 -10.70 -8.20
N PHE A 129 -0.93 -10.10 -8.54
CA PHE A 129 -0.99 -8.77 -9.13
C PHE A 129 -2.00 -7.84 -8.43
N HIS A 130 -3.17 -8.35 -8.02
CA HIS A 130 -4.18 -7.60 -7.29
C HIS A 130 -4.33 -8.14 -5.87
N HIS A 131 -4.69 -7.27 -4.93
CA HIS A 131 -4.93 -7.57 -3.51
C HIS A 131 -3.73 -8.15 -2.74
N TYR A 132 -2.53 -8.21 -3.35
CA TYR A 132 -1.31 -8.70 -2.69
C TYR A 132 -0.92 -7.80 -1.51
N ASP A 133 -1.13 -6.51 -1.65
CA ASP A 133 -0.89 -5.47 -0.65
C ASP A 133 -1.82 -5.62 0.55
N MET A 134 -3.13 -5.78 0.32
CA MET A 134 -4.09 -6.01 1.39
C MET A 134 -3.88 -7.36 2.08
N ALA A 135 -3.59 -8.43 1.34
CA ALA A 135 -3.28 -9.73 1.91
C ALA A 135 -2.00 -9.66 2.76
N MET A 136 -0.95 -8.98 2.27
CA MET A 136 0.29 -8.73 3.00
C MET A 136 0.02 -7.95 4.29
N CYS A 137 -0.79 -6.89 4.23
CA CYS A 137 -1.14 -6.10 5.41
C CYS A 137 -1.93 -6.90 6.47
N ILE A 138 -2.83 -7.80 6.05
CA ILE A 138 -3.52 -8.72 6.98
C ILE A 138 -2.49 -9.63 7.68
N ASN A 139 -1.57 -10.21 6.92
CA ASN A 139 -0.53 -11.08 7.48
C ASN A 139 0.41 -10.30 8.42
N ALA A 140 0.81 -9.07 8.04
CA ALA A 140 1.59 -8.19 8.90
C ALA A 140 0.87 -7.85 10.21
N TYR A 141 -0.43 -7.56 10.14
CA TYR A 141 -1.27 -7.30 11.32
C TYR A 141 -1.33 -8.52 12.25
N ASP A 142 -1.47 -9.73 11.71
CA ASP A 142 -1.48 -10.97 12.47
C ASP A 142 -0.13 -11.26 13.14
N CYS A 143 0.96 -10.87 12.49
CA CYS A 143 2.31 -10.96 13.04
C CYS A 143 2.62 -9.87 14.09
N GLY A 144 1.72 -8.91 14.31
CA GLY A 144 1.93 -7.79 15.23
C GLY A 144 2.92 -6.73 14.71
N LEU A 145 3.18 -6.70 13.39
CA LEU A 145 4.04 -5.70 12.77
C LEU A 145 3.34 -4.34 12.71
N ASP A 146 4.10 -3.28 12.95
CA ASP A 146 3.62 -1.91 12.85
C ASP A 146 3.74 -1.39 11.42
N VAL A 147 2.58 -1.06 10.83
CA VAL A 147 2.48 -0.50 9.49
C VAL A 147 2.18 0.99 9.56
N GLY A 148 2.88 1.80 8.78
CA GLY A 148 2.69 3.24 8.74
C GLY A 148 2.79 3.83 7.34
N VAL A 149 2.38 5.11 7.22
CA VAL A 149 2.62 5.93 6.03
C VAL A 149 3.55 7.08 6.36
N TRP A 150 4.38 7.46 5.38
CA TRP A 150 5.38 8.52 5.52
C TRP A 150 5.34 9.48 4.33
N PRO A 151 5.60 10.80 4.55
CA PRO A 151 5.55 11.79 3.47
C PRO A 151 6.80 11.71 2.58
N ILE A 152 6.78 10.82 1.62
CA ILE A 152 7.79 10.65 0.57
C ILE A 152 7.18 11.13 -0.75
N TYR A 153 7.89 12.00 -1.47
CA TYR A 153 7.37 12.54 -2.72
C TYR A 153 7.66 11.61 -3.89
N CYS A 154 6.59 11.04 -4.42
CA CYS A 154 6.59 10.18 -5.61
C CYS A 154 5.50 10.63 -6.57
N VAL A 155 5.69 10.37 -7.85
CA VAL A 155 4.69 10.58 -8.90
C VAL A 155 4.37 9.24 -9.56
N HIS A 156 3.09 8.86 -9.52
CA HIS A 156 2.56 7.64 -10.12
C HIS A 156 1.96 7.96 -11.49
N TYR A 157 2.35 7.22 -12.50
CA TYR A 157 1.92 7.45 -13.89
C TYR A 157 0.63 6.70 -14.24
N GLY A 158 0.17 5.80 -13.39
CA GLY A 158 -1.09 5.07 -13.53
C GLY A 158 -2.28 5.84 -12.94
N LEU A 159 -3.46 5.65 -13.51
CA LEU A 159 -4.73 6.21 -13.01
C LEU A 159 -5.41 5.30 -11.97
N GLY A 160 -4.84 4.12 -11.68
CA GLY A 160 -5.42 3.15 -10.73
C GLY A 160 -6.71 2.50 -11.23
N GLU A 161 -6.87 2.36 -12.55
CA GLU A 161 -8.01 1.66 -13.15
C GLU A 161 -7.88 0.15 -12.95
N PHE A 162 -8.69 -0.43 -12.09
CA PHE A 162 -8.65 -1.86 -11.74
C PHE A 162 -9.99 -2.58 -11.92
N ASP A 163 -11.13 -1.89 -11.81
CA ASP A 163 -12.48 -2.47 -11.79
C ASP A 163 -12.92 -3.06 -13.14
N ASN A 164 -12.27 -2.68 -14.24
CA ASN A 164 -12.47 -3.25 -15.57
C ASN A 164 -11.63 -4.51 -15.83
N ASP A 165 -10.64 -4.82 -14.99
CA ASP A 165 -9.81 -6.01 -15.14
C ASP A 165 -10.55 -7.29 -14.68
N PRO A 166 -10.74 -8.28 -15.59
CA PRO A 166 -11.35 -9.56 -15.20
C PRO A 166 -10.60 -10.31 -14.11
N LEU A 167 -9.26 -10.19 -14.08
CA LEU A 167 -8.44 -10.80 -13.05
C LEU A 167 -8.72 -10.17 -11.69
N TRP A 168 -8.85 -8.83 -11.62
CA TRP A 168 -9.20 -8.14 -10.39
C TRP A 168 -10.53 -8.63 -9.82
N ARG A 169 -11.55 -8.78 -10.69
CA ARG A 169 -12.87 -9.29 -10.27
C ARG A 169 -12.80 -10.71 -9.72
N THR A 170 -12.07 -11.59 -10.41
CA THR A 170 -11.87 -12.97 -9.97
C THR A 170 -11.16 -13.03 -8.63
N LEU A 171 -10.05 -12.31 -8.48
CA LEU A 171 -9.28 -12.27 -7.24
C LEU A 171 -10.04 -11.58 -6.11
N SER A 172 -10.93 -10.61 -6.41
CA SER A 172 -11.81 -10.00 -5.40
C SER A 172 -12.77 -11.01 -4.77
N VAL A 173 -13.33 -11.92 -5.57
CA VAL A 173 -14.19 -13.01 -5.06
C VAL A 173 -13.39 -13.96 -4.17
N GLU A 174 -12.20 -14.35 -4.62
CA GLU A 174 -11.33 -15.22 -3.83
C GLU A 174 -10.84 -14.55 -2.54
N PHE A 175 -10.49 -13.26 -2.60
CA PHE A 175 -10.09 -12.47 -1.44
C PHE A 175 -11.22 -12.41 -0.39
N LYS A 176 -12.47 -12.25 -0.84
CA LYS A 176 -13.64 -12.27 0.05
C LYS A 176 -13.86 -13.63 0.71
N LYS A 177 -13.57 -14.75 0.01
CA LYS A 177 -13.62 -16.08 0.63
C LYS A 177 -12.56 -16.23 1.71
N ASP A 178 -11.34 -15.77 1.45
CA ASP A 178 -10.20 -15.97 2.35
C ASP A 178 -10.22 -14.99 3.55
N TYR A 179 -10.60 -13.74 3.32
CA TYR A 179 -10.46 -12.65 4.30
C TYR A 179 -11.76 -11.90 4.63
N GLY A 180 -12.91 -12.29 4.07
CA GLY A 180 -14.19 -11.56 4.19
C GLY A 180 -14.76 -11.45 5.61
N THR A 181 -14.18 -12.11 6.60
CA THR A 181 -14.57 -11.95 8.02
C THR A 181 -13.63 -11.02 8.80
N ARG A 182 -12.56 -10.54 8.17
CA ARG A 182 -11.50 -9.80 8.85
C ARG A 182 -11.88 -8.34 9.06
N LYS A 183 -11.58 -7.84 10.25
CA LYS A 183 -11.68 -6.44 10.63
C LYS A 183 -10.37 -6.02 11.24
N LEU A 184 -9.74 -5.01 10.66
CA LEU A 184 -8.48 -4.47 11.13
C LEU A 184 -8.68 -3.05 11.63
N GLN A 185 -8.00 -2.71 12.71
CA GLN A 185 -7.97 -1.36 13.26
C GLN A 185 -6.62 -1.11 13.92
N VAL A 186 -6.10 0.11 13.82
CA VAL A 186 -4.87 0.49 14.53
C VAL A 186 -5.01 0.22 16.02
N ARG A 187 -3.99 -0.38 16.60
CA ARG A 187 -3.88 -0.74 18.01
C ARG A 187 -3.25 0.41 18.79
#